data_d4088c0986181d96f26c4f30eefccfcd
#
_entry.id   d4088c0986181d96f26c4f30eefccfcd
#
_cell.length_a   1.000
_cell.length_b   1.000
_cell.length_c   1.000
_cell.angle_alpha   90.00
_cell.angle_beta   90.00
_cell.angle_gamma   90.00
#
_symmetry.space_group_name_H-M   'P 1'
#
loop_
_entity.id
_entity.type
_entity.pdbx_description
1 polymer ?
#
loop_
_entity_poly.entity_id
_entity_poly.type
_entity_poly.pdbx_seq_one_letter_code
_entity_poly.pdbx_strand_id
1 'polypeptide(L)'
;MGSAISKAIAKGPYRLVLKASKQEELDSLVTQIKSENAQADVEAAICPTDASWEADIIILAVPFNAEKELANKIKEVANQKIVISIANPLNDTYNGLITAPDSSAAEELQKLLPNSKVVKAFNTTFAADFSTPVIDGKQADAFIAGNDEEALQTVSELVTTAGFNPIVAGDLSVSGTLERMQLLLIQLGMKYNYNWLAGWKILHN
;
A
#
# COMPACT_ATOMS: atom_id res chain seq x y z
N MET A 1 1.44 8.24 -2.37
CA MET A 1 1.74 6.82 -2.10
C MET A 1 1.88 6.02 -3.40
N GLY A 2 0.90 5.92 -4.26
CA GLY A 2 0.95 5.06 -5.45
C GLY A 2 2.22 5.22 -6.28
N SER A 3 2.61 6.44 -6.64
CA SER A 3 3.84 6.70 -7.40
C SER A 3 5.11 6.23 -6.66
N ALA A 4 5.17 6.40 -5.34
CA ALA A 4 6.32 5.98 -4.54
C ALA A 4 6.44 4.44 -4.51
N ILE A 5 5.32 3.75 -4.30
CA ILE A 5 5.24 2.28 -4.35
C ILE A 5 5.64 1.77 -5.74
N SER A 6 5.07 2.35 -6.81
CA SER A 6 5.37 1.94 -8.19
C SER A 6 6.84 2.06 -8.53
N LYS A 7 7.50 3.18 -8.18
CA LYS A 7 8.94 3.38 -8.38
C LYS A 7 9.80 2.40 -7.58
N ALA A 8 9.40 2.09 -6.37
CA ALA A 8 10.14 1.16 -5.52
C ALA A 8 10.03 -0.27 -6.04
N ILE A 9 8.82 -0.72 -6.40
CA ILE A 9 8.57 -2.07 -6.92
C ILE A 9 9.18 -2.26 -8.33
N ALA A 10 9.22 -1.21 -9.15
CA ALA A 10 9.86 -1.24 -10.48
C ALA A 10 11.37 -1.55 -10.46
N LYS A 11 11.99 -1.58 -9.29
CA LYS A 11 13.38 -2.02 -9.11
C LYS A 11 13.51 -3.55 -9.06
N GLY A 12 12.40 -4.25 -8.84
CA GLY A 12 12.33 -5.71 -8.78
C GLY A 12 11.84 -6.34 -10.09
N PRO A 13 11.67 -7.67 -10.11
CA PRO A 13 11.31 -8.43 -11.30
C PRO A 13 9.78 -8.45 -11.55
N TYR A 14 9.10 -7.33 -11.37
CA TYR A 14 7.65 -7.24 -11.50
C TYR A 14 7.27 -6.46 -12.75
N ARG A 15 6.25 -6.97 -13.48
CA ARG A 15 5.53 -6.17 -14.47
C ARG A 15 4.50 -5.30 -13.75
N LEU A 16 4.51 -4.01 -14.05
CA LEU A 16 3.63 -3.03 -13.43
C LEU A 16 2.62 -2.50 -14.45
N VAL A 17 1.35 -2.68 -14.16
CA VAL A 17 0.23 -2.11 -14.91
C VAL A 17 -0.37 -0.99 -14.05
N LEU A 18 -0.13 0.26 -14.42
CA LEU A 18 -0.48 1.42 -13.61
C LEU A 18 -1.77 2.08 -14.10
N LYS A 19 -2.64 2.46 -13.16
CA LYS A 19 -3.84 3.25 -13.45
C LYS A 19 -3.97 4.43 -12.49
N ALA A 20 -4.23 5.60 -13.04
CA ALA A 20 -4.52 6.82 -12.28
C ALA A 20 -5.74 7.53 -12.86
N SER A 21 -6.28 8.50 -12.12
CA SER A 21 -7.42 9.32 -12.56
C SER A 21 -7.03 10.29 -13.69
N LYS A 22 -5.78 10.78 -13.69
CA LYS A 22 -5.25 11.71 -14.67
C LYS A 22 -4.22 11.02 -15.56
N GLN A 23 -4.51 10.98 -16.85
CA GLN A 23 -3.66 10.29 -17.83
C GLN A 23 -2.28 10.93 -17.95
N GLU A 24 -2.19 12.25 -17.97
CA GLU A 24 -0.91 12.97 -18.08
C GLU A 24 0.06 12.67 -16.91
N GLU A 25 -0.49 12.59 -15.68
CA GLU A 25 0.31 12.23 -14.50
C GLU A 25 0.78 10.76 -14.57
N LEU A 26 -0.07 9.88 -15.12
CA LEU A 26 0.24 8.47 -15.32
C LEU A 26 1.35 8.28 -16.35
N ASP A 27 1.23 8.93 -17.51
CA ASP A 27 2.22 8.84 -18.60
C ASP A 27 3.57 9.43 -18.17
N SER A 28 3.54 10.51 -17.40
CA SER A 28 4.74 11.10 -16.79
C SER A 28 5.42 10.12 -15.82
N LEU A 29 4.63 9.43 -14.97
CA LEU A 29 5.16 8.44 -14.02
C LEU A 29 5.80 7.25 -14.75
N VAL A 30 5.14 6.71 -15.78
CA VAL A 30 5.67 5.61 -16.59
C VAL A 30 7.00 6.02 -17.25
N THR A 31 7.04 7.22 -17.83
CA THR A 31 8.27 7.78 -18.45
C THR A 31 9.39 7.91 -17.42
N GLN A 32 9.07 8.43 -16.24
CA GLN A 32 10.04 8.59 -15.16
C GLN A 32 10.59 7.24 -14.69
N ILE A 33 9.73 6.23 -14.45
CA ILE A 33 10.18 4.90 -14.04
C ILE A 33 11.14 4.31 -15.09
N LYS A 34 10.79 4.39 -16.38
CA LYS A 34 11.64 3.87 -17.47
C LYS A 34 12.96 4.63 -17.60
N SER A 35 12.99 5.94 -17.28
CA SER A 35 14.22 6.72 -17.27
C SER A 35 15.13 6.37 -16.09
N GLU A 36 14.56 6.05 -14.92
CA GLU A 36 15.31 5.66 -13.72
C GLU A 36 15.77 4.18 -13.79
N ASN A 37 14.98 3.31 -14.45
CA ASN A 37 15.30 1.90 -14.68
C ASN A 37 14.85 1.47 -16.09
N ALA A 38 15.80 1.43 -17.03
CA ALA A 38 15.52 1.05 -18.42
C ALA A 38 15.02 -0.40 -18.60
N GLN A 39 15.20 -1.26 -17.60
CA GLN A 39 14.73 -2.64 -17.60
C GLN A 39 13.35 -2.79 -16.95
N ALA A 40 12.77 -1.72 -16.41
CA ALA A 40 11.46 -1.79 -15.77
C ALA A 40 10.36 -2.12 -16.79
N ASP A 41 9.63 -3.20 -16.52
CA ASP A 41 8.43 -3.56 -17.26
C ASP A 41 7.24 -2.81 -16.67
N VAL A 42 6.91 -1.66 -17.25
CA VAL A 42 5.86 -0.78 -16.75
C VAL A 42 5.06 -0.17 -17.89
N GLU A 43 3.74 -0.17 -17.74
CA GLU A 43 2.80 0.41 -18.70
C GLU A 43 1.61 1.10 -18.01
N ALA A 44 0.95 1.98 -18.77
CA ALA A 44 -0.26 2.66 -18.36
C ALA A 44 -1.49 1.89 -18.83
N ALA A 45 -2.45 1.65 -17.94
CA ALA A 45 -3.75 1.08 -18.29
C ALA A 45 -4.83 2.15 -18.45
N ILE A 46 -5.77 1.89 -19.34
CA ILE A 46 -6.92 2.78 -19.60
C ILE A 46 -8.02 2.52 -18.56
N CYS A 47 -8.26 1.25 -18.23
CA CYS A 47 -9.37 0.82 -17.38
C CYS A 47 -8.86 0.08 -16.13
N PRO A 48 -9.38 0.38 -14.91
CA PRO A 48 -8.99 -0.33 -13.71
C PRO A 48 -9.39 -1.82 -13.74
N THR A 49 -10.50 -2.17 -14.41
CA THR A 49 -10.95 -3.56 -14.53
C THR A 49 -9.98 -4.37 -15.37
N ASP A 50 -9.53 -3.84 -16.52
CA ASP A 50 -8.58 -4.53 -17.39
C ASP A 50 -7.22 -4.71 -16.69
N ALA A 51 -6.71 -3.64 -16.06
CA ALA A 51 -5.50 -3.72 -15.26
C ALA A 51 -5.59 -4.78 -14.15
N SER A 52 -6.74 -4.82 -13.46
CA SER A 52 -6.96 -5.81 -12.39
C SER A 52 -7.17 -7.22 -12.92
N TRP A 53 -7.70 -7.38 -14.13
CA TRP A 53 -7.82 -8.68 -14.80
C TRP A 53 -6.44 -9.30 -15.07
N GLU A 54 -5.50 -8.49 -15.57
CA GLU A 54 -4.15 -8.95 -15.88
C GLU A 54 -3.26 -9.20 -14.65
N ALA A 55 -3.50 -8.47 -13.56
CA ALA A 55 -2.67 -8.51 -12.37
C ALA A 55 -2.91 -9.74 -11.50
N ASP A 56 -1.86 -10.29 -10.89
CA ASP A 56 -1.92 -11.26 -9.79
C ASP A 56 -2.08 -10.55 -8.44
N ILE A 57 -1.47 -9.36 -8.31
CA ILE A 57 -1.51 -8.52 -7.13
C ILE A 57 -2.07 -7.15 -7.50
N ILE A 58 -3.12 -6.73 -6.82
CA ILE A 58 -3.78 -5.44 -7.02
C ILE A 58 -3.48 -4.54 -5.82
N ILE A 59 -2.89 -3.38 -6.03
CA ILE A 59 -2.62 -2.41 -4.97
C ILE A 59 -3.60 -1.25 -5.08
N LEU A 60 -4.49 -1.10 -4.11
CA LEU A 60 -5.44 0.02 -4.06
C LEU A 60 -4.77 1.25 -3.44
N ALA A 61 -4.03 2.00 -4.27
CA ALA A 61 -3.31 3.20 -3.86
C ALA A 61 -4.18 4.46 -3.99
N VAL A 62 -5.39 4.40 -3.47
CA VAL A 62 -6.39 5.47 -3.50
C VAL A 62 -6.76 5.93 -2.08
N PRO A 63 -7.33 7.12 -1.89
CA PRO A 63 -7.91 7.52 -0.61
C PRO A 63 -9.01 6.55 -0.17
N PHE A 64 -9.17 6.35 1.14
CA PHE A 64 -10.19 5.44 1.70
C PHE A 64 -11.60 5.67 1.12
N ASN A 65 -12.01 6.94 0.96
CA ASN A 65 -13.32 7.27 0.41
C ASN A 65 -13.55 6.78 -1.04
N ALA A 66 -12.47 6.52 -1.80
CA ALA A 66 -12.54 6.01 -3.17
C ALA A 66 -12.44 4.48 -3.25
N GLU A 67 -12.03 3.80 -2.17
CA GLU A 67 -11.84 2.34 -2.19
C GLU A 67 -13.13 1.59 -2.51
N LYS A 68 -14.26 2.00 -1.95
CA LYS A 68 -15.56 1.34 -2.18
C LYS A 68 -15.98 1.34 -3.64
N GLU A 69 -15.85 2.49 -4.32
CA GLU A 69 -16.20 2.60 -5.73
C GLU A 69 -15.26 1.74 -6.59
N LEU A 70 -13.97 1.81 -6.31
CA LEU A 70 -12.97 1.03 -7.05
C LEU A 70 -13.12 -0.47 -6.81
N ALA A 71 -13.35 -0.90 -5.57
CA ALA A 71 -13.60 -2.30 -5.22
C ALA A 71 -14.80 -2.86 -5.99
N ASN A 72 -15.91 -2.10 -6.06
CA ASN A 72 -17.07 -2.53 -6.83
C ASN A 72 -16.80 -2.67 -8.34
N LYS A 73 -15.90 -1.85 -8.90
CA LYS A 73 -15.52 -1.94 -10.33
C LYS A 73 -14.68 -3.17 -10.64
N ILE A 74 -13.84 -3.60 -9.71
CA ILE A 74 -12.90 -4.71 -9.93
C ILE A 74 -13.36 -6.03 -9.32
N LYS A 75 -14.48 -6.06 -8.59
CA LYS A 75 -14.96 -7.19 -7.81
C LYS A 75 -14.94 -8.52 -8.58
N GLU A 76 -15.44 -8.52 -9.81
CA GLU A 76 -15.55 -9.74 -10.62
C GLU A 76 -14.20 -10.26 -11.11
N VAL A 77 -13.22 -9.36 -11.30
CA VAL A 77 -11.90 -9.69 -11.82
C VAL A 77 -10.84 -9.87 -10.73
N ALA A 78 -11.16 -9.51 -9.48
CA ALA A 78 -10.27 -9.62 -8.32
C ALA A 78 -10.40 -10.96 -7.57
N ASN A 79 -11.27 -11.88 -8.03
CA ASN A 79 -11.48 -13.18 -7.39
C ASN A 79 -10.18 -13.99 -7.31
N GLN A 80 -9.89 -14.53 -6.11
CA GLN A 80 -8.69 -15.30 -5.76
C GLN A 80 -7.36 -14.54 -5.88
N LYS A 81 -7.39 -13.24 -6.23
CA LYS A 81 -6.19 -12.40 -6.31
C LYS A 81 -5.84 -11.77 -4.98
N ILE A 82 -4.57 -11.42 -4.83
CA ILE A 82 -4.11 -10.63 -3.69
C ILE A 82 -4.52 -9.17 -3.92
N VAL A 83 -5.21 -8.58 -2.95
CA VAL A 83 -5.60 -7.16 -2.98
C VAL A 83 -5.00 -6.45 -1.78
N ILE A 84 -4.07 -5.53 -2.03
CA ILE A 84 -3.38 -4.79 -0.98
C ILE A 84 -4.13 -3.50 -0.67
N SER A 85 -4.61 -3.35 0.56
CA SER A 85 -5.13 -2.10 1.13
C SER A 85 -4.00 -1.30 1.76
N ILE A 86 -3.74 -0.11 1.24
CA ILE A 86 -2.76 0.83 1.81
C ILE A 86 -3.43 1.98 2.57
N ALA A 87 -4.75 2.06 2.56
CA ALA A 87 -5.48 3.20 3.09
C ALA A 87 -5.37 3.31 4.61
N ASN A 88 -5.35 4.55 5.06
CA ASN A 88 -5.62 4.92 6.44
C ASN A 88 -6.90 5.77 6.44
N PRO A 89 -7.98 5.31 7.09
CA PRO A 89 -9.28 5.99 7.09
C PRO A 89 -9.28 7.17 8.08
N LEU A 90 -8.44 8.17 7.80
CA LEU A 90 -8.23 9.32 8.65
C LEU A 90 -9.34 10.36 8.45
N ASN A 91 -9.72 11.05 9.52
CA ASN A 91 -10.54 12.23 9.40
C ASN A 91 -9.71 13.45 8.97
N ASP A 92 -10.39 14.53 8.54
CA ASP A 92 -9.75 15.72 7.97
C ASP A 92 -8.81 16.46 8.94
N THR A 93 -8.98 16.25 10.24
CA THR A 93 -8.17 16.89 11.30
C THR A 93 -7.03 16.02 11.81
N TYR A 94 -6.86 14.80 11.27
CA TYR A 94 -5.84 13.82 11.68
C TYR A 94 -5.84 13.54 13.19
N ASN A 95 -7.01 13.52 13.82
CA ASN A 95 -7.16 13.21 15.23
C ASN A 95 -7.96 11.94 15.51
N GLY A 96 -8.40 11.24 14.47
CA GLY A 96 -9.15 9.98 14.57
C GLY A 96 -9.31 9.26 13.23
N LEU A 97 -9.85 8.06 13.32
CA LEU A 97 -10.25 7.25 12.18
C LEU A 97 -11.76 7.43 11.94
N ILE A 98 -12.20 7.28 10.68
CA ILE A 98 -13.62 7.39 10.29
C ILE A 98 -14.31 6.03 10.14
N THR A 99 -13.58 4.93 10.30
CA THR A 99 -14.16 3.58 10.41
C THR A 99 -14.79 3.34 11.78
N ALA A 100 -15.65 2.35 11.88
CA ALA A 100 -16.18 1.91 13.18
C ALA A 100 -15.01 1.47 14.11
N PRO A 101 -15.16 1.61 15.45
CA PRO A 101 -14.10 1.30 16.41
C PRO A 101 -13.59 -0.16 16.34
N ASP A 102 -14.44 -1.07 15.91
CA ASP A 102 -14.24 -2.52 15.78
C ASP A 102 -13.98 -2.97 14.33
N SER A 103 -13.67 -2.04 13.42
CA SER A 103 -13.37 -2.31 12.01
C SER A 103 -12.17 -1.51 11.53
N SER A 104 -11.71 -1.81 10.32
CA SER A 104 -10.60 -1.17 9.64
C SER A 104 -10.89 -0.99 8.14
N ALA A 105 -10.14 -0.15 7.45
CA ALA A 105 -10.25 -0.01 6.01
C ALA A 105 -10.05 -1.36 5.29
N ALA A 106 -9.09 -2.18 5.74
CA ALA A 106 -8.84 -3.48 5.13
C ALA A 106 -9.98 -4.49 5.36
N GLU A 107 -10.59 -4.50 6.55
CA GLU A 107 -11.76 -5.35 6.83
C GLU A 107 -13.00 -4.88 6.05
N GLU A 108 -13.21 -3.57 5.90
CA GLU A 108 -14.27 -3.05 5.03
C GLU A 108 -14.03 -3.44 3.55
N LEU A 109 -12.78 -3.38 3.09
CA LEU A 109 -12.41 -3.83 1.76
C LEU A 109 -12.65 -5.33 1.58
N GLN A 110 -12.32 -6.18 2.56
CA GLN A 110 -12.57 -7.61 2.51
C GLN A 110 -14.07 -7.94 2.40
N LYS A 111 -14.94 -7.17 3.05
CA LYS A 111 -16.40 -7.32 2.91
C LYS A 111 -16.87 -7.00 1.48
N LEU A 112 -16.23 -6.04 0.80
CA LEU A 112 -16.55 -5.68 -0.58
C LEU A 112 -16.00 -6.70 -1.59
N LEU A 113 -14.87 -7.32 -1.29
CA LEU A 113 -14.15 -8.29 -2.12
C LEU A 113 -14.04 -9.65 -1.38
N PRO A 114 -15.16 -10.36 -1.13
CA PRO A 114 -15.18 -11.54 -0.26
C PRO A 114 -14.36 -12.72 -0.79
N ASN A 115 -14.11 -12.76 -2.10
CA ASN A 115 -13.37 -13.84 -2.75
C ASN A 115 -11.90 -13.47 -3.05
N SER A 116 -11.44 -12.30 -2.63
CA SER A 116 -10.04 -11.88 -2.78
C SER A 116 -9.26 -12.14 -1.49
N LYS A 117 -7.95 -12.28 -1.61
CA LYS A 117 -7.01 -12.38 -0.50
C LYS A 117 -6.59 -10.95 -0.11
N VAL A 118 -7.35 -10.29 0.77
CA VAL A 118 -7.04 -8.93 1.19
C VAL A 118 -5.88 -8.93 2.18
N VAL A 119 -4.88 -8.10 1.90
CA VAL A 119 -3.70 -7.88 2.75
C VAL A 119 -3.55 -6.40 3.04
N LYS A 120 -3.39 -6.04 4.30
CA LYS A 120 -2.99 -4.70 4.73
C LYS A 120 -1.47 -4.58 4.65
N ALA A 121 -0.96 -3.60 3.88
CA ALA A 121 0.47 -3.33 3.81
C ALA A 121 0.75 -1.88 3.42
N PHE A 122 1.99 -1.41 3.59
CA PHE A 122 2.47 -0.05 3.24
C PHE A 122 1.73 1.11 3.93
N ASN A 123 0.74 0.85 4.75
CA ASN A 123 -0.03 1.89 5.42
C ASN A 123 0.75 2.56 6.57
N THR A 124 1.77 1.90 7.11
CA THR A 124 2.59 2.40 8.23
C THR A 124 3.86 3.12 7.77
N THR A 125 3.94 3.48 6.49
CA THR A 125 5.06 4.21 5.88
C THR A 125 4.60 5.52 5.26
N PHE A 126 5.49 6.52 5.16
CA PHE A 126 5.25 7.71 4.35
C PHE A 126 5.75 7.53 2.91
N ALA A 127 5.23 8.32 1.99
CA ALA A 127 5.67 8.27 0.59
C ALA A 127 7.17 8.62 0.44
N ALA A 128 7.70 9.48 1.30
CA ALA A 128 9.12 9.85 1.30
C ALA A 128 10.04 8.69 1.70
N ASP A 129 9.56 7.78 2.57
CA ASP A 129 10.35 6.65 3.06
C ASP A 129 10.74 5.68 1.94
N PHE A 130 9.98 5.61 0.83
CA PHE A 130 10.30 4.75 -0.32
C PHE A 130 11.58 5.16 -1.06
N SER A 131 11.96 6.43 -0.97
CA SER A 131 13.26 6.90 -1.50
C SER A 131 14.38 6.73 -0.48
N THR A 132 14.07 6.65 0.81
CA THR A 132 15.03 6.55 1.90
C THR A 132 14.52 5.58 2.97
N PRO A 133 14.44 4.27 2.66
CA PRO A 133 13.88 3.27 3.59
C PRO A 133 14.81 2.98 4.78
N VAL A 134 16.04 3.49 4.75
CA VAL A 134 16.98 3.45 5.88
C VAL A 134 16.98 4.83 6.54
N ILE A 135 16.43 4.89 7.75
CA ILE A 135 16.29 6.12 8.56
C ILE A 135 17.16 5.96 9.79
N ASP A 136 18.04 6.92 10.07
CA ASP A 136 19.00 6.87 11.19
C ASP A 136 19.80 5.54 11.23
N GLY A 137 20.27 5.10 10.05
CA GLY A 137 21.06 3.88 9.89
C GLY A 137 20.29 2.55 10.10
N LYS A 138 18.96 2.61 10.27
CA LYS A 138 18.11 1.43 10.45
C LYS A 138 17.10 1.31 9.32
N GLN A 139 16.99 0.13 8.74
CA GLN A 139 15.94 -0.18 7.78
C GLN A 139 14.58 -0.13 8.49
N ALA A 140 13.67 0.71 7.97
CA ALA A 140 12.33 0.85 8.53
C ALA A 140 11.51 -0.44 8.36
N ASP A 141 10.68 -0.74 9.35
CA ASP A 141 9.73 -1.85 9.30
C ASP A 141 8.44 -1.42 8.60
N ALA A 142 7.92 -2.26 7.71
CA ALA A 142 6.60 -2.14 7.15
C ALA A 142 5.73 -3.31 7.61
N PHE A 143 4.65 -3.00 8.31
CA PHE A 143 3.78 -4.02 8.90
C PHE A 143 2.77 -4.54 7.88
N ILE A 144 2.51 -5.86 7.96
CA ILE A 144 1.62 -6.60 7.07
C ILE A 144 0.60 -7.36 7.91
N ALA A 145 -0.66 -7.37 7.48
CA ALA A 145 -1.70 -8.18 8.11
C ALA A 145 -2.63 -8.80 7.05
N GLY A 146 -3.05 -10.04 7.25
CA GLY A 146 -3.91 -10.76 6.30
C GLY A 146 -4.23 -12.16 6.78
N ASN A 147 -5.20 -12.82 6.13
CA ASN A 147 -5.71 -14.13 6.54
C ASN A 147 -5.15 -15.31 5.72
N ASP A 148 -4.44 -15.04 4.63
CA ASP A 148 -3.90 -16.06 3.72
C ASP A 148 -2.37 -16.07 3.80
N GLU A 149 -1.79 -17.20 4.19
CA GLU A 149 -0.34 -17.33 4.43
C GLU A 149 0.49 -17.13 3.14
N GLU A 150 0.01 -17.63 1.99
CA GLU A 150 0.71 -17.45 0.72
C GLU A 150 0.68 -15.99 0.25
N ALA A 151 -0.45 -15.31 0.47
CA ALA A 151 -0.56 -13.88 0.19
C ALA A 151 0.36 -13.05 1.11
N LEU A 152 0.44 -13.39 2.40
CA LEU A 152 1.36 -12.75 3.33
C LEU A 152 2.83 -12.93 2.93
N GLN A 153 3.23 -14.13 2.51
CA GLN A 153 4.56 -14.41 1.97
C GLN A 153 4.86 -13.55 0.73
N THR A 154 3.96 -13.58 -0.25
CA THR A 154 4.11 -12.80 -1.51
C THR A 154 4.21 -11.30 -1.24
N VAL A 155 3.38 -10.78 -0.34
CA VAL A 155 3.41 -9.35 0.01
C VAL A 155 4.67 -9.01 0.82
N SER A 156 5.19 -9.92 1.64
CA SER A 156 6.47 -9.72 2.34
C SER A 156 7.64 -9.57 1.37
N GLU A 157 7.67 -10.37 0.30
CA GLU A 157 8.67 -10.24 -0.77
C GLU A 157 8.56 -8.89 -1.50
N LEU A 158 7.32 -8.45 -1.76
CA LEU A 158 7.04 -7.15 -2.37
C LEU A 158 7.50 -5.98 -1.48
N VAL A 159 7.24 -6.06 -0.17
CA VAL A 159 7.71 -5.09 0.84
C VAL A 159 9.23 -5.05 0.90
N THR A 160 9.89 -6.21 0.85
CA THR A 160 11.35 -6.30 0.80
C THR A 160 11.91 -5.65 -0.46
N THR A 161 11.28 -5.91 -1.62
CA THR A 161 11.66 -5.25 -2.89
C THR A 161 11.51 -3.73 -2.82
N ALA A 162 10.50 -3.24 -2.10
CA ALA A 162 10.31 -1.82 -1.88
C ALA A 162 11.35 -1.19 -0.91
N GLY A 163 12.22 -2.00 -0.30
CA GLY A 163 13.32 -1.55 0.54
C GLY A 163 13.05 -1.60 2.05
N PHE A 164 11.89 -2.09 2.48
CA PHE A 164 11.52 -2.17 3.89
C PHE A 164 11.77 -3.56 4.48
N ASN A 165 11.84 -3.64 5.81
CA ASN A 165 11.82 -4.90 6.53
C ASN A 165 10.36 -5.32 6.78
N PRO A 166 9.87 -6.43 6.20
CA PRO A 166 8.49 -6.86 6.38
C PRO A 166 8.26 -7.45 7.78
N ILE A 167 7.20 -7.01 8.45
CA ILE A 167 6.75 -7.55 9.74
C ILE A 167 5.31 -8.04 9.60
N VAL A 168 5.11 -9.34 9.58
CA VAL A 168 3.76 -9.92 9.63
C VAL A 168 3.21 -9.75 11.04
N ALA A 169 2.25 -8.84 11.19
CA ALA A 169 1.69 -8.44 12.49
C ALA A 169 0.57 -9.37 12.97
N GLY A 170 -0.05 -10.13 12.06
CA GLY A 170 -1.13 -11.05 12.37
C GLY A 170 -2.15 -11.17 11.24
N ASP A 171 -3.34 -11.63 11.59
CA ASP A 171 -4.48 -11.71 10.67
C ASP A 171 -5.05 -10.32 10.34
N LEU A 172 -6.05 -10.27 9.45
CA LEU A 172 -6.60 -9.01 8.96
C LEU A 172 -7.23 -8.14 10.07
N SER A 173 -7.63 -8.71 11.20
CA SER A 173 -8.20 -7.98 12.34
C SER A 173 -7.20 -7.01 12.99
N VAL A 174 -5.89 -7.25 12.83
CA VAL A 174 -4.83 -6.36 13.33
C VAL A 174 -4.77 -5.05 12.53
N SER A 175 -5.39 -4.98 11.35
CA SER A 175 -5.33 -3.80 10.46
C SER A 175 -5.73 -2.49 11.13
N GLY A 176 -6.76 -2.53 11.99
CA GLY A 176 -7.18 -1.33 12.73
C GLY A 176 -6.08 -0.81 13.68
N THR A 177 -5.27 -1.69 14.24
CA THR A 177 -4.11 -1.29 15.05
C THR A 177 -3.03 -0.63 14.17
N LEU A 178 -2.75 -1.20 13.01
CA LEU A 178 -1.77 -0.63 12.05
C LEU A 178 -2.22 0.76 11.54
N GLU A 179 -3.51 0.97 11.35
CA GLU A 179 -4.08 2.26 10.96
C GLU A 179 -3.94 3.30 12.08
N ARG A 180 -4.13 2.89 13.35
CA ARG A 180 -3.89 3.76 14.52
C ARG A 180 -2.41 4.06 14.73
N MET A 181 -1.52 3.11 14.45
CA MET A 181 -0.07 3.36 14.46
C MET A 181 0.30 4.46 13.46
N GLN A 182 -0.23 4.43 12.24
CA GLN A 182 0.05 5.48 11.27
C GLN A 182 -0.56 6.82 11.67
N LEU A 183 -1.77 6.84 12.23
CA LEU A 183 -2.34 8.06 12.81
C LEU A 183 -1.41 8.67 13.86
N LEU A 184 -0.88 7.84 14.77
CA LEU A 184 0.09 8.30 15.78
C LEU A 184 1.36 8.85 15.13
N LEU A 185 1.92 8.17 14.12
CA LEU A 185 3.14 8.62 13.44
C LEU A 185 2.92 9.96 12.72
N ILE A 186 1.76 10.16 12.08
CA ILE A 186 1.36 11.44 11.49
C ILE A 186 1.31 12.54 12.54
N GLN A 187 0.66 12.31 13.68
CA GLN A 187 0.56 13.28 14.76
C GLN A 187 1.93 13.65 15.36
N LEU A 188 2.81 12.66 15.54
CA LEU A 188 4.19 12.88 15.97
C LEU A 188 4.98 13.65 14.92
N GLY A 189 4.82 13.32 13.65
CA GLY A 189 5.45 14.00 12.52
C GLY A 189 5.08 15.48 12.45
N MET A 190 3.79 15.79 12.66
CA MET A 190 3.29 17.17 12.72
C MET A 190 3.82 17.91 13.97
N LYS A 191 3.79 17.25 15.12
CA LYS A 191 4.21 17.85 16.41
C LYS A 191 5.71 18.16 16.45
N TYR A 192 6.53 17.26 15.91
CA TYR A 192 7.99 17.35 15.99
C TYR A 192 8.65 17.71 14.65
N ASN A 193 7.87 17.99 13.62
CA ASN A 193 8.33 18.42 12.30
C ASN A 193 9.29 17.41 11.65
N TYR A 194 8.87 16.14 11.53
CA TYR A 194 9.68 15.08 10.89
C TYR A 194 9.70 15.14 9.36
N ASN A 195 9.14 16.20 8.73
CA ASN A 195 9.14 16.42 7.28
C ASN A 195 8.59 15.24 6.47
N TRP A 196 7.65 14.49 7.03
CA TRP A 196 7.04 13.29 6.40
C TRP A 196 8.06 12.19 6.05
N LEU A 197 9.20 12.17 6.76
CA LEU A 197 10.22 11.14 6.70
C LEU A 197 10.41 10.59 8.12
N ALA A 198 9.70 9.53 8.44
CA ALA A 198 9.77 8.86 9.73
C ALA A 198 9.16 7.46 9.59
N GLY A 199 9.73 6.48 10.25
CA GLY A 199 9.32 5.09 10.17
C GLY A 199 9.31 4.41 11.53
N TRP A 200 8.73 3.23 11.54
CA TRP A 200 8.75 2.32 12.68
C TRP A 200 9.96 1.40 12.61
N LYS A 201 10.49 1.05 13.76
CA LYS A 201 11.51 0.01 13.90
C LYS A 201 11.34 -0.75 15.19
N ILE A 202 11.12 -2.07 15.08
CA ILE A 202 11.15 -2.96 16.23
C ILE A 202 12.63 -3.30 16.52
N LEU A 203 13.07 -2.98 17.73
CA LEU A 203 14.37 -3.39 18.23
C LEU A 203 14.18 -4.64 19.10
N HIS A 204 14.94 -5.67 18.83
CA HIS A 204 14.92 -6.93 19.60
C HIS A 204 16.33 -7.47 19.72
N ASN A 205 16.55 -8.30 20.75
CA ASN A 205 17.80 -9.04 20.95
C ASN A 205 17.75 -10.37 20.19
#